data_b2c5dd5974d08d045bf1448a3ecbe33d
#
_entry.id   b2c5dd5974d08d045bf1448a3ecbe33d
#
_cell.length_a   1.000
_cell.length_b   1.000
_cell.length_c   1.000
_cell.angle_alpha   90.00
_cell.angle_beta   90.00
_cell.angle_gamma   90.00
#
_symmetry.space_group_name_H-M   'P 1'
#
loop_
_entity.id
_entity.type
_entity.pdbx_description
1 polymer ?
#
loop_
_entity_poly.entity_id
_entity_poly.type
_entity_poly.pdbx_seq_one_letter_code
_entity_poly.pdbx_strand_id
1 'polypeptide(L)'
;IPAFAKVFKGFNAELPLMTRILIGFSDFTLAWWPAILTLLVVAVFAFRLFVKTADGRLAWDRFKLRIPIAGKIIRKATLARFARSFAMAARSGVPIVQGLSLTGQVVENAWIEKKLEDMRMGVERGESVLRTAVASGVFTPVVLQMVMVGEESGSLDDMMLSAWKWQLNLEN
;
A
#
# COMPACT_ATOMS: atom_id res chain seq x y z
N ILE A 1 31.65 27.70 1.06
CA ILE A 1 31.72 27.93 -0.40
C ILE A 1 31.84 29.42 -0.74
N PRO A 2 31.09 30.37 -0.13
CA PRO A 2 31.23 31.79 -0.46
C PRO A 2 32.61 32.41 -0.14
N ALA A 3 33.32 31.84 0.86
CA ALA A 3 34.66 32.34 1.23
C ALA A 3 35.71 32.06 0.13
N PHE A 4 35.63 30.95 -0.59
CA PHE A 4 36.52 30.65 -1.71
C PHE A 4 36.26 31.51 -2.95
N ALA A 5 34.99 31.85 -3.22
CA ALA A 5 34.62 32.73 -4.32
C ALA A 5 35.25 34.15 -4.19
N LYS A 6 35.39 34.67 -2.98
CA LYS A 6 36.05 35.96 -2.72
C LYS A 6 37.54 35.93 -3.00
N VAL A 7 38.23 34.82 -2.72
CA VAL A 7 39.68 34.67 -2.96
C VAL A 7 39.96 34.61 -4.48
N PHE A 8 39.15 33.90 -5.25
CA PHE A 8 39.33 33.79 -6.71
C PHE A 8 38.97 35.06 -7.47
N LYS A 9 38.02 35.88 -6.98
CA LYS A 9 37.73 37.20 -7.56
C LYS A 9 38.95 38.13 -7.45
N GLY A 10 39.84 37.95 -6.48
CA GLY A 10 41.05 38.73 -6.32
C GLY A 10 42.16 38.39 -7.32
N PHE A 11 42.11 37.26 -8.00
CA PHE A 11 43.14 36.81 -8.94
C PHE A 11 42.81 37.00 -10.43
N ASN A 12 41.70 37.69 -10.77
CA ASN A 12 41.25 37.93 -12.15
C ASN A 12 41.23 36.70 -13.06
N ALA A 13 41.13 35.49 -12.46
CA ALA A 13 41.06 34.21 -13.16
C ALA A 13 39.60 33.90 -13.49
N GLU A 14 39.31 33.59 -14.74
CA GLU A 14 37.99 33.12 -15.16
C GLU A 14 37.68 31.78 -14.45
N LEU A 15 36.59 31.78 -13.68
CA LEU A 15 36.12 30.58 -13.00
C LEU A 15 35.65 29.53 -14.03
N PRO A 16 36.07 28.27 -13.94
CA PRO A 16 35.56 27.20 -14.78
C PRO A 16 34.03 27.18 -14.77
N LEU A 17 33.41 26.92 -15.93
CA LEU A 17 31.95 26.91 -16.11
C LEU A 17 31.22 26.09 -15.02
N MET A 18 31.79 24.97 -14.60
CA MET A 18 31.23 24.14 -13.53
C MET A 18 31.17 24.84 -12.17
N THR A 19 32.19 25.63 -11.86
CA THR A 19 32.25 26.43 -10.61
C THR A 19 31.24 27.55 -10.63
N ARG A 20 31.01 28.23 -11.77
CA ARG A 20 29.96 29.24 -11.93
C ARG A 20 28.56 28.67 -11.74
N ILE A 21 28.28 27.52 -12.33
CA ILE A 21 27.00 26.82 -12.16
C ILE A 21 26.79 26.43 -10.68
N LEU A 22 27.81 25.92 -10.03
CA LEU A 22 27.72 25.51 -8.62
C LEU A 22 27.50 26.73 -7.69
N ILE A 23 28.17 27.85 -7.93
CA ILE A 23 27.98 29.06 -7.16
C ILE A 23 26.57 29.64 -7.40
N GLY A 24 26.11 29.71 -8.65
CA GLY A 24 24.77 30.17 -8.99
C GLY A 24 23.68 29.31 -8.35
N PHE A 25 23.85 28.02 -8.33
CA PHE A 25 22.93 27.09 -7.64
C PHE A 25 22.96 27.28 -6.11
N SER A 26 24.17 27.48 -5.54
CA SER A 26 24.32 27.75 -4.11
C SER A 26 23.66 29.08 -3.71
N ASP A 27 23.89 30.15 -4.48
CA ASP A 27 23.31 31.46 -4.21
C ASP A 27 21.79 31.46 -4.40
N PHE A 28 21.27 30.76 -5.40
CA PHE A 28 19.85 30.55 -5.60
C PHE A 28 19.23 29.83 -4.40
N THR A 29 19.87 28.75 -3.96
CA THR A 29 19.38 27.96 -2.80
C THR A 29 19.42 28.78 -1.51
N LEU A 30 20.49 29.58 -1.30
CA LEU A 30 20.62 30.47 -0.14
C LEU A 30 19.62 31.63 -0.15
N ALA A 31 19.28 32.16 -1.31
CA ALA A 31 18.29 33.24 -1.43
C ALA A 31 16.86 32.73 -1.24
N TRP A 32 16.57 31.52 -1.74
CA TRP A 32 15.21 30.96 -1.81
C TRP A 32 14.93 29.83 -0.79
N TRP A 33 15.89 29.51 0.09
CA TRP A 33 15.71 28.43 1.06
C TRP A 33 14.45 28.54 1.95
N PRO A 34 14.04 29.75 2.42
CA PRO A 34 12.83 29.84 3.22
C PRO A 34 11.58 29.60 2.36
N ALA A 35 11.57 30.04 1.10
CA ALA A 35 10.49 29.78 0.16
C ALA A 35 10.40 28.29 -0.19
N ILE A 36 11.55 27.64 -0.43
CA ILE A 36 11.62 26.19 -0.70
C ILE A 36 11.13 25.39 0.51
N LEU A 37 11.55 25.77 1.72
CA LEU A 37 11.13 25.11 2.94
C LEU A 37 9.63 25.29 3.20
N THR A 38 9.10 26.50 3.00
CA THR A 38 7.67 26.80 3.12
C THR A 38 6.87 25.98 2.11
N LEU A 39 7.31 25.94 0.84
CA LEU A 39 6.67 25.15 -0.20
C LEU A 39 6.65 23.66 0.14
N LEU A 40 7.77 23.14 0.66
CA LEU A 40 7.88 21.74 1.08
C LEU A 40 6.93 21.42 2.24
N VAL A 41 6.87 22.29 3.25
CA VAL A 41 5.93 22.11 4.38
C VAL A 41 4.49 22.14 3.90
N VAL A 42 4.12 23.12 3.05
CA VAL A 42 2.78 23.21 2.47
C VAL A 42 2.45 21.98 1.63
N ALA A 43 3.40 21.51 0.80
CA ALA A 43 3.21 20.31 -0.02
C ALA A 43 3.00 19.05 0.83
N VAL A 44 3.80 18.86 1.89
CA VAL A 44 3.65 17.73 2.83
C VAL A 44 2.31 17.83 3.56
N PHE A 45 1.90 19.03 3.98
CA PHE A 45 0.62 19.22 4.66
C PHE A 45 -0.57 18.95 3.74
N ALA A 46 -0.53 19.49 2.52
CA ALA A 46 -1.55 19.24 1.49
C ALA A 46 -1.64 17.75 1.14
N PHE A 47 -0.49 17.08 1.00
CA PHE A 47 -0.43 15.65 0.75
C PHE A 47 -1.04 14.84 1.90
N ARG A 48 -0.75 15.20 3.16
CA ARG A 48 -1.36 14.55 4.33
C ARG A 48 -2.87 14.78 4.40
N LEU A 49 -3.36 15.96 4.06
CA LEU A 49 -4.79 16.23 3.98
C LEU A 49 -5.44 15.41 2.88
N PHE A 50 -4.80 15.32 1.70
CA PHE A 50 -5.28 14.50 0.60
C PHE A 50 -5.39 13.02 0.98
N VAL A 51 -4.36 12.45 1.62
CA VAL A 51 -4.38 11.03 2.06
C VAL A 51 -5.37 10.78 3.20
N LYS A 52 -5.80 11.82 3.94
CA LYS A 52 -6.87 11.68 4.95
C LYS A 52 -8.27 11.59 4.34
N THR A 53 -8.47 12.08 3.11
CA THR A 53 -9.76 11.92 2.41
C THR A 53 -9.96 10.46 2.00
N ALA A 54 -11.22 10.01 1.96
CA ALA A 54 -11.55 8.63 1.59
C ALA A 54 -11.01 8.27 0.20
N ASP A 55 -11.19 9.15 -0.78
CA ASP A 55 -10.71 8.94 -2.15
C ASP A 55 -9.19 9.02 -2.27
N GLY A 56 -8.56 9.94 -1.54
CA GLY A 56 -7.10 10.08 -1.51
C GLY A 56 -6.43 8.87 -0.87
N ARG A 57 -7.01 8.32 0.20
CA ARG A 57 -6.54 7.08 0.86
C ARG A 57 -6.65 5.89 -0.08
N LEU A 58 -7.78 5.74 -0.79
CA LEU A 58 -7.96 4.70 -1.79
C LEU A 58 -6.93 4.80 -2.92
N ALA A 59 -6.74 6.00 -3.47
CA ALA A 59 -5.79 6.24 -4.55
C ALA A 59 -4.34 5.94 -4.11
N TRP A 60 -3.96 6.39 -2.91
CA TRP A 60 -2.63 6.17 -2.34
C TRP A 60 -2.36 4.69 -2.04
N ASP A 61 -3.32 4.00 -1.44
CA ASP A 61 -3.19 2.58 -1.13
C ASP A 61 -3.16 1.72 -2.39
N ARG A 62 -3.91 2.09 -3.42
CA ARG A 62 -3.82 1.48 -4.74
C ARG A 62 -2.46 1.71 -5.40
N PHE A 63 -1.90 2.91 -5.26
CA PHE A 63 -0.58 3.25 -5.80
C PHE A 63 0.52 2.43 -5.14
N LYS A 64 0.50 2.28 -3.80
CA LYS A 64 1.45 1.42 -3.06
C LYS A 64 1.47 -0.01 -3.59
N LEU A 65 0.31 -0.56 -3.97
CA LEU A 65 0.20 -1.92 -4.50
C LEU A 65 0.77 -2.06 -5.93
N ARG A 66 0.96 -0.94 -6.65
CA ARG A 66 1.60 -0.93 -7.98
C ARG A 66 3.11 -0.94 -7.95
N ILE A 67 3.71 -0.60 -6.83
CA ILE A 67 5.17 -0.62 -6.67
C ILE A 67 5.65 -2.07 -6.76
N PRO A 68 6.58 -2.42 -7.67
CA PRO A 68 6.86 -3.81 -8.03
C PRO A 68 7.40 -4.66 -6.88
N ILE A 69 8.11 -4.07 -5.91
CA ILE A 69 8.67 -4.78 -4.75
C ILE A 69 7.76 -4.62 -3.53
N ALA A 70 7.48 -3.36 -3.13
CA ALA A 70 6.67 -3.07 -1.96
C ALA A 70 5.23 -3.57 -2.09
N GLY A 71 4.63 -3.45 -3.30
CA GLY A 71 3.26 -3.89 -3.55
C GLY A 71 3.05 -5.39 -3.36
N LYS A 72 4.03 -6.21 -3.77
CA LYS A 72 3.96 -7.67 -3.57
C LYS A 72 4.00 -8.04 -2.07
N ILE A 73 4.88 -7.39 -1.30
CA ILE A 73 5.03 -7.63 0.14
C ILE A 73 3.77 -7.18 0.88
N ILE A 74 3.30 -5.96 0.63
CA ILE A 74 2.09 -5.40 1.26
C ILE A 74 0.88 -6.30 0.97
N ARG A 75 0.69 -6.70 -0.29
CA ARG A 75 -0.42 -7.58 -0.69
C ARG A 75 -0.38 -8.91 0.03
N LYS A 76 0.79 -9.58 0.08
CA LYS A 76 0.95 -10.86 0.78
C LYS A 76 0.68 -10.74 2.28
N ALA A 77 1.30 -9.75 2.95
CA ALA A 77 1.13 -9.54 4.38
C ALA A 77 -0.34 -9.22 4.75
N THR A 78 -1.01 -8.40 3.94
CA THR A 78 -2.42 -8.05 4.13
C THR A 78 -3.32 -9.26 3.95
N LEU A 79 -3.11 -10.06 2.89
CA LEU A 79 -3.89 -11.28 2.65
C LEU A 79 -3.63 -12.35 3.68
N ALA A 80 -2.40 -12.50 4.19
CA ALA A 80 -2.09 -13.43 5.26
C ALA A 80 -2.84 -13.06 6.55
N ARG A 81 -2.85 -11.77 6.93
CA ARG A 81 -3.65 -11.30 8.07
C ARG A 81 -5.14 -11.55 7.89
N PHE A 82 -5.68 -11.23 6.71
CA PHE A 82 -7.06 -11.51 6.37
C PHE A 82 -7.39 -12.99 6.52
N ALA A 83 -6.62 -13.86 5.87
CA ALA A 83 -6.87 -15.32 5.89
C ALA A 83 -6.84 -15.90 7.31
N ARG A 84 -5.88 -15.45 8.13
CA ARG A 84 -5.79 -15.87 9.55
C ARG A 84 -7.00 -15.41 10.36
N SER A 85 -7.38 -14.13 10.24
CA SER A 85 -8.52 -13.59 10.98
C SER A 85 -9.83 -14.22 10.54
N PHE A 86 -10.00 -14.44 9.23
CA PHE A 86 -11.16 -15.12 8.68
C PHE A 86 -11.26 -16.57 9.15
N ALA A 87 -10.16 -17.33 9.11
CA ALA A 87 -10.13 -18.71 9.61
C ALA A 87 -10.50 -18.78 11.10
N MET A 88 -10.04 -17.84 11.92
CA MET A 88 -10.43 -17.76 13.32
C MET A 88 -11.92 -17.48 13.51
N ALA A 89 -12.47 -16.52 12.76
CA ALA A 89 -13.89 -16.18 12.80
C ALA A 89 -14.76 -17.37 12.37
N ALA A 90 -14.40 -18.05 11.27
CA ALA A 90 -15.11 -19.20 10.76
C ALA A 90 -15.08 -20.38 11.74
N ARG A 91 -13.94 -20.66 12.39
CA ARG A 91 -13.82 -21.68 13.45
C ARG A 91 -14.65 -21.38 14.68
N SER A 92 -14.88 -20.10 14.97
CA SER A 92 -15.76 -19.67 16.06
C SER A 92 -17.25 -19.77 15.72
N GLY A 93 -17.60 -20.30 14.53
CA GLY A 93 -18.98 -20.44 14.08
C GLY A 93 -19.59 -19.13 13.57
N VAL A 94 -18.79 -18.10 13.32
CA VAL A 94 -19.27 -16.83 12.77
C VAL A 94 -19.71 -17.03 11.32
N PRO A 95 -20.92 -16.60 10.93
CA PRO A 95 -21.38 -16.66 9.54
C PRO A 95 -20.39 -15.99 8.58
N ILE A 96 -20.24 -16.52 7.36
CA ILE A 96 -19.25 -16.07 6.35
C ILE A 96 -19.36 -14.58 6.09
N VAL A 97 -20.57 -14.03 5.95
CA VAL A 97 -20.82 -12.59 5.70
C VAL A 97 -20.30 -11.73 6.85
N GLN A 98 -20.56 -12.14 8.08
CA GLN A 98 -20.05 -11.42 9.26
C GLN A 98 -18.53 -11.57 9.40
N GLY A 99 -18.00 -12.76 9.10
CA GLY A 99 -16.57 -13.03 9.06
C GLY A 99 -15.85 -12.11 8.08
N LEU A 100 -16.39 -11.93 6.88
CA LEU A 100 -15.86 -11.01 5.87
C LEU A 100 -15.88 -9.54 6.34
N SER A 101 -16.96 -9.12 7.00
CA SER A 101 -17.07 -7.77 7.55
C SER A 101 -16.03 -7.49 8.64
N LEU A 102 -15.93 -8.39 9.63
CA LEU A 102 -14.97 -8.26 10.73
C LEU A 102 -13.52 -8.28 10.26
N THR A 103 -13.21 -9.16 9.31
CA THR A 103 -11.84 -9.31 8.81
C THR A 103 -11.46 -8.23 7.81
N GLY A 104 -12.42 -7.64 7.09
CA GLY A 104 -12.19 -6.48 6.24
C GLY A 104 -11.64 -5.27 7.03
N GLN A 105 -12.10 -5.06 8.26
CA GLN A 105 -11.65 -3.98 9.13
C GLN A 105 -10.19 -4.14 9.64
N VAL A 106 -9.68 -5.37 9.67
CA VAL A 106 -8.29 -5.66 10.10
C VAL A 106 -7.29 -5.39 8.96
N VAL A 107 -7.79 -5.19 7.75
CA VAL A 107 -6.98 -4.92 6.56
C VAL A 107 -6.56 -3.45 6.56
N GLU A 108 -5.26 -3.19 6.70
CA GLU A 108 -4.70 -1.82 6.74
C GLU A 108 -4.58 -1.14 5.36
N ASN A 109 -5.26 -1.66 4.35
CA ASN A 109 -5.24 -1.13 3.00
C ASN A 109 -6.67 -0.86 2.51
N ALA A 110 -7.02 0.41 2.34
CA ALA A 110 -8.38 0.84 1.99
C ALA A 110 -8.85 0.29 0.63
N TRP A 111 -7.95 0.05 -0.32
CA TRP A 111 -8.33 -0.52 -1.62
C TRP A 111 -8.70 -2.01 -1.48
N ILE A 112 -7.92 -2.77 -0.70
CA ILE A 112 -8.21 -4.19 -0.43
C ILE A 112 -9.47 -4.30 0.43
N GLU A 113 -9.63 -3.46 1.46
CA GLU A 113 -10.84 -3.38 2.29
C GLU A 113 -12.09 -3.19 1.43
N LYS A 114 -12.06 -2.23 0.51
CA LYS A 114 -13.18 -2.00 -0.43
C LYS A 114 -13.49 -3.23 -1.28
N LYS A 115 -12.46 -3.94 -1.76
CA LYS A 115 -12.64 -5.17 -2.55
C LYS A 115 -13.23 -6.32 -1.73
N LEU A 116 -12.87 -6.42 -0.46
CA LEU A 116 -13.46 -7.38 0.46
C LEU A 116 -14.91 -7.03 0.80
N GLU A 117 -15.24 -5.75 0.89
CA GLU A 117 -16.62 -5.29 1.07
C GLU A 117 -17.48 -5.58 -0.17
N ASP A 118 -16.95 -5.34 -1.39
CA ASP A 118 -17.61 -5.75 -2.63
C ASP A 118 -17.89 -7.27 -2.64
N MET A 119 -16.91 -8.08 -2.17
CA MET A 119 -17.04 -9.52 -2.02
C MET A 119 -18.12 -9.89 -1.00
N ARG A 120 -18.14 -9.24 0.17
CA ARG A 120 -19.16 -9.44 1.21
C ARG A 120 -20.57 -9.21 0.66
N MET A 121 -20.76 -8.09 -0.04
CA MET A 121 -22.07 -7.77 -0.67
C MET A 121 -22.48 -8.81 -1.73
N GLY A 122 -21.54 -9.39 -2.45
CA GLY A 122 -21.82 -10.46 -3.41
C GLY A 122 -22.30 -11.73 -2.70
N VAL A 123 -21.59 -12.17 -1.66
CA VAL A 123 -21.96 -13.35 -0.86
C VAL A 123 -23.29 -13.14 -0.16
N GLU A 124 -23.57 -11.93 0.36
CA GLU A 124 -24.85 -11.59 0.98
C GLU A 124 -26.03 -11.71 0.00
N ARG A 125 -25.79 -11.45 -1.28
CA ARG A 125 -26.78 -11.65 -2.37
C ARG A 125 -26.92 -13.11 -2.81
N GLY A 126 -26.16 -14.03 -2.21
CA GLY A 126 -26.18 -15.45 -2.53
C GLY A 126 -25.21 -15.87 -3.64
N GLU A 127 -24.26 -15.01 -4.02
CA GLU A 127 -23.22 -15.41 -4.95
C GLU A 127 -22.20 -16.34 -4.24
N SER A 128 -21.60 -17.27 -5.00
CA SER A 128 -20.53 -18.14 -4.50
C SER A 128 -19.34 -17.32 -3.98
N VAL A 129 -18.76 -17.79 -2.87
CA VAL A 129 -17.57 -17.19 -2.24
C VAL A 129 -16.40 -17.18 -3.25
N LEU A 130 -16.22 -18.28 -3.98
CA LEU A 130 -15.19 -18.38 -5.01
C LEU A 130 -15.38 -17.33 -6.11
N ARG A 131 -16.60 -17.20 -6.64
CA ARG A 131 -16.91 -16.24 -7.71
C ARG A 131 -16.61 -14.81 -7.30
N THR A 132 -17.04 -14.43 -6.10
CA THR A 132 -16.80 -13.08 -5.57
C THR A 132 -15.31 -12.85 -5.26
N ALA A 133 -14.60 -13.87 -4.77
CA ALA A 133 -13.16 -13.81 -4.55
C ALA A 133 -12.38 -13.60 -5.86
N VAL A 134 -12.73 -14.33 -6.92
CA VAL A 134 -12.15 -14.15 -8.27
C VAL A 134 -12.42 -12.75 -8.79
N ALA A 135 -13.66 -12.26 -8.70
CA ALA A 135 -14.05 -10.94 -9.15
C ALA A 135 -13.33 -9.80 -8.40
N SER A 136 -12.98 -9.99 -7.14
CA SER A 136 -12.22 -9.02 -6.34
C SER A 136 -10.81 -8.75 -6.89
N GLY A 137 -10.20 -9.73 -7.54
CA GLY A 137 -8.84 -9.65 -8.10
C GLY A 137 -7.72 -9.48 -7.05
N VAL A 138 -8.04 -9.66 -5.76
CA VAL A 138 -7.10 -9.46 -4.66
C VAL A 138 -6.32 -10.75 -4.36
N PHE A 139 -6.97 -11.89 -4.48
CA PHE A 139 -6.42 -13.19 -4.09
C PHE A 139 -5.45 -13.77 -5.12
N THR A 140 -4.49 -14.56 -4.64
CA THR A 140 -3.59 -15.32 -5.50
C THR A 140 -4.28 -16.58 -6.02
N PRO A 141 -3.83 -17.14 -7.18
CA PRO A 141 -4.44 -18.36 -7.73
C PRO A 141 -4.48 -19.52 -6.74
N VAL A 142 -3.45 -19.66 -5.91
CA VAL A 142 -3.38 -20.71 -4.86
C VAL A 142 -4.46 -20.52 -3.81
N VAL A 143 -4.66 -19.28 -3.34
CA VAL A 143 -5.72 -18.98 -2.37
C VAL A 143 -7.10 -19.23 -2.96
N LEU A 144 -7.32 -18.90 -4.25
CA LEU A 144 -8.57 -19.17 -4.94
C LEU A 144 -8.87 -20.68 -5.05
N GLN A 145 -7.85 -21.49 -5.31
CA GLN A 145 -8.00 -22.97 -5.28
C GLN A 145 -8.38 -23.47 -3.89
N MET A 146 -7.78 -22.92 -2.84
CA MET A 146 -8.14 -23.28 -1.45
C MET A 146 -9.56 -22.85 -1.09
N VAL A 147 -10.00 -21.68 -1.55
CA VAL A 147 -11.38 -21.21 -1.39
C VAL A 147 -12.36 -22.14 -2.11
N MET A 148 -12.02 -22.56 -3.34
CA MET A 148 -12.84 -23.49 -4.12
C MET A 148 -13.05 -24.82 -3.37
N VAL A 149 -11.97 -25.46 -2.93
CA VAL A 149 -12.03 -26.72 -2.19
C VAL A 149 -12.77 -26.54 -0.85
N GLY A 150 -12.54 -25.41 -0.17
CA GLY A 150 -13.21 -25.10 1.09
C GLY A 150 -14.72 -24.86 0.94
N GLU A 151 -15.15 -24.25 -0.17
CA GLU A 151 -16.57 -24.03 -0.48
C GLU A 151 -17.27 -25.35 -0.83
N GLU A 152 -16.61 -26.21 -1.62
CA GLU A 152 -17.15 -27.54 -2.00
C GLU A 152 -17.22 -28.50 -0.81
N SER A 153 -16.22 -28.49 0.07
CA SER A 153 -16.15 -29.39 1.24
C SER A 153 -16.87 -28.84 2.48
N GLY A 154 -17.30 -27.59 2.46
CA GLY A 154 -17.87 -26.91 3.64
C GLY A 154 -16.84 -26.58 4.74
N SER A 155 -15.54 -26.68 4.44
CA SER A 155 -14.43 -26.48 5.38
C SER A 155 -13.57 -25.27 5.02
N LEU A 156 -14.22 -24.12 4.79
CA LEU A 156 -13.56 -22.86 4.45
C LEU A 156 -12.55 -22.39 5.51
N ASP A 157 -12.81 -22.68 6.78
CA ASP A 157 -11.95 -22.37 7.92
C ASP A 157 -10.58 -23.06 7.84
N ASP A 158 -10.57 -24.37 7.56
CA ASP A 158 -9.33 -25.15 7.45
C ASP A 158 -8.54 -24.79 6.18
N MET A 159 -9.24 -24.54 5.08
CA MET A 159 -8.62 -24.12 3.82
C MET A 159 -8.02 -22.73 3.91
N MET A 160 -8.68 -21.78 4.56
CA MET A 160 -8.14 -20.44 4.79
C MET A 160 -6.95 -20.45 5.76
N LEU A 161 -6.95 -21.32 6.76
CA LEU A 161 -5.79 -21.52 7.63
C LEU A 161 -4.58 -22.09 6.85
N SER A 162 -4.83 -23.01 5.93
CA SER A 162 -3.81 -23.55 5.04
C SER A 162 -3.26 -22.50 4.10
N ALA A 163 -4.11 -21.64 3.56
CA ALA A 163 -3.72 -20.50 2.74
C ALA A 163 -2.80 -19.54 3.50
N TRP A 164 -3.08 -19.25 4.76
CA TRP A 164 -2.22 -18.41 5.61
C TRP A 164 -0.85 -19.07 5.85
N LYS A 165 -0.80 -20.34 6.19
CA LYS A 165 0.46 -21.08 6.40
C LYS A 165 1.31 -21.12 5.13
N TRP A 166 0.67 -21.33 3.98
CA TRP A 166 1.37 -21.35 2.69
C TRP A 166 1.99 -19.99 2.36
N GLN A 167 1.30 -18.88 2.63
CA GLN A 167 1.83 -17.53 2.41
C GLN A 167 3.03 -17.21 3.31
N LEU A 168 3.07 -17.72 4.54
CA LEU A 168 4.21 -17.56 5.44
C LEU A 168 5.43 -18.39 5.01
N ASN A 169 5.23 -19.61 4.51
CA ASN A 169 6.34 -20.49 4.09
C ASN A 169 7.05 -20.02 2.81
N LEU A 170 6.51 -19.06 2.10
CA LEU A 170 7.20 -18.43 0.95
C LEU A 170 8.21 -17.36 1.35
N GLU A 171 8.35 -17.07 2.65
CA GLU A 171 9.31 -16.09 3.17
C GLU A 171 10.62 -16.73 3.69
N ASN A 172 10.70 -18.06 3.76
CA ASN A 172 11.89 -18.83 4.07
C ASN A 172 12.44 -19.50 2.80
#